data_a610811a4525caece8328ff60a433fb7
#
_entry.id   a610811a4525caece8328ff60a433fb7
#
_cell.length_a   1.000
_cell.length_b   1.000
_cell.length_c   1.000
_cell.angle_alpha   90.00
_cell.angle_beta   90.00
_cell.angle_gamma   90.00
#
_symmetry.space_group_name_H-M   'P 1'
#
loop_
_entity.id
_entity.type
_entity.pdbx_description
1 polymer ?
#
loop_
_entity_poly.entity_id
_entity_poly.type
_entity_poly.pdbx_seq_one_letter_code
_entity_poly.pdbx_strand_id
1 'polypeptide(L)'
;MKKVIGALLLSGLAFGNAIASVPNDIQSNFNSGNYSKVESLIKNEKKLSKFEADSLCAIMSRIRSDFRLSYTEGIKAIQQKFPHVTKQNIDNWIAKKYIEVKNIDGELYMYRKTVSNLDRLVPELSKKRRVEHIQEDKAKAVNAENAIKNAGGKGLSEPHNVTLKFSATVHADAVPAGETVRVWLPFPINSERQSDATLISSSDNVVYSKGAVHNTVYMEKKAISGKETYFECVVSYKTRSQYYSPEYILKNKKEYNRGSELYKKYTKTELPHIIITDSIKALAESIVGTESDSFKQASLIYEWVDAYFPWAGAREYSTIPNMPNYVLENGHGDCGQVSLLYITLLRSLGIPARWESGYMLDETSAGMHDWAEVYYEGIGWVPVDMSFGLLEVASDEKVCDFYKTGLDEYRFASNKGVNGKLYPEKQYVRSETVDFQLGEVEWKGGNLFYYKDWTPKVELIKFE
;
A
#
# COMPACT_ATOMS: atom_id res chain seq x y z
N MET A 1 6.39 -28.06 4.69
CA MET A 1 5.97 -26.78 4.14
C MET A 1 7.06 -26.01 3.36
N LYS A 2 8.33 -25.99 3.74
CA LYS A 2 9.43 -25.33 2.97
C LYS A 2 9.69 -25.88 1.55
N LYS A 3 9.11 -27.02 1.15
CA LYS A 3 9.30 -27.62 -0.18
C LYS A 3 8.27 -27.23 -1.24
N VAL A 4 7.17 -26.57 -0.87
CA VAL A 4 6.11 -26.17 -1.83
C VAL A 4 6.41 -24.78 -2.44
N ILE A 5 7.22 -23.96 -1.79
CA ILE A 5 7.59 -22.60 -2.26
C ILE A 5 8.61 -22.66 -3.42
N GLY A 6 9.28 -23.76 -3.63
CA GLY A 6 10.36 -23.91 -4.63
C GLY A 6 9.94 -24.07 -6.09
N ALA A 7 8.65 -24.15 -6.41
CA ALA A 7 8.16 -24.43 -7.77
C ALA A 7 7.42 -23.26 -8.46
N LEU A 8 7.48 -22.06 -7.90
CA LEU A 8 6.75 -20.86 -8.38
C LEU A 8 7.58 -19.96 -9.32
N LEU A 9 8.64 -20.50 -9.92
CA LEU A 9 9.46 -19.75 -10.88
C LEU A 9 8.93 -19.96 -12.31
N LEU A 10 8.69 -18.85 -12.98
CA LEU A 10 8.37 -18.62 -14.39
C LEU A 10 6.90 -18.31 -14.72
N SER A 11 6.48 -17.11 -14.37
CA SER A 11 5.67 -16.32 -15.30
C SER A 11 6.03 -14.84 -15.09
N GLY A 12 7.06 -14.40 -15.81
CA GLY A 12 7.22 -12.98 -16.08
C GLY A 12 6.01 -12.52 -16.86
N LEU A 13 5.13 -11.75 -16.22
CA LEU A 13 4.10 -10.92 -16.88
C LEU A 13 3.28 -10.21 -15.81
N ALA A 14 3.42 -8.96 -15.78
CA ALA A 14 2.37 -7.95 -15.81
C ALA A 14 2.85 -6.68 -15.08
N PHE A 15 3.70 -5.95 -15.71
CA PHE A 15 3.55 -4.50 -15.59
C PHE A 15 2.18 -4.20 -16.20
N GLY A 16 1.30 -3.51 -15.47
CA GLY A 16 -0.07 -3.22 -15.92
C GLY A 16 -0.12 -2.77 -17.39
N ASN A 17 -1.24 -2.83 -18.03
CA ASN A 17 -1.52 -2.67 -19.48
C ASN A 17 -0.63 -1.72 -20.33
N ALA A 18 0.22 -0.91 -19.70
CA ALA A 18 1.14 0.02 -20.35
C ALA A 18 2.41 -0.65 -20.95
N ILE A 19 2.69 -1.93 -20.69
CA ILE A 19 3.95 -2.58 -21.15
C ILE A 19 3.70 -3.80 -22.02
N ALA A 20 2.47 -4.18 -22.28
CA ALA A 20 2.14 -5.35 -23.10
C ALA A 20 2.59 -5.23 -24.57
N SER A 21 2.90 -4.01 -25.04
CA SER A 21 3.34 -3.71 -26.42
C SER A 21 4.81 -3.34 -26.54
N VAL A 22 5.57 -3.37 -25.44
CA VAL A 22 6.99 -2.98 -25.45
C VAL A 22 7.81 -4.01 -26.26
N PRO A 23 8.67 -3.56 -27.20
CA PRO A 23 9.55 -4.45 -27.95
C PRO A 23 10.42 -5.36 -27.07
N ASN A 24 10.61 -6.61 -27.50
CA ASN A 24 11.29 -7.64 -26.71
C ASN A 24 12.72 -7.27 -26.29
N ASP A 25 13.45 -6.53 -27.11
CA ASP A 25 14.80 -6.08 -26.78
C ASP A 25 14.80 -5.04 -25.66
N ILE A 26 13.84 -4.11 -25.64
CA ILE A 26 13.64 -3.16 -24.54
C ILE A 26 13.25 -3.91 -23.27
N GLN A 27 12.27 -4.81 -23.35
CA GLN A 27 11.79 -5.60 -22.21
C GLN A 27 12.92 -6.48 -21.61
N SER A 28 13.72 -7.13 -22.44
CA SER A 28 14.84 -7.97 -22.00
C SER A 28 15.91 -7.15 -21.28
N ASN A 29 16.31 -6.00 -21.85
CA ASN A 29 17.28 -5.10 -21.21
C ASN A 29 16.74 -4.51 -19.90
N PHE A 30 15.45 -4.15 -19.87
CA PHE A 30 14.79 -3.65 -18.65
C PHE A 30 14.80 -4.71 -17.54
N ASN A 31 14.44 -5.95 -17.84
CA ASN A 31 14.44 -7.05 -16.87
C ASN A 31 15.84 -7.38 -16.36
N SER A 32 16.86 -7.23 -17.22
CA SER A 32 18.28 -7.43 -16.87
C SER A 32 18.89 -6.26 -16.10
N GLY A 33 18.17 -5.15 -15.93
CA GLY A 33 18.67 -3.95 -15.26
C GLY A 33 19.61 -3.08 -16.12
N ASN A 34 19.67 -3.30 -17.44
CA ASN A 34 20.48 -2.52 -18.38
C ASN A 34 19.76 -1.22 -18.75
N TYR A 35 19.52 -0.35 -17.77
CA TYR A 35 18.64 0.82 -17.93
C TYR A 35 19.21 1.89 -18.87
N SER A 36 20.52 2.11 -18.86
CA SER A 36 21.15 3.02 -19.83
C SER A 36 20.93 2.55 -21.27
N LYS A 37 20.93 1.23 -21.51
CA LYS A 37 20.61 0.66 -22.82
C LYS A 37 19.13 0.84 -23.16
N VAL A 38 18.23 0.64 -22.21
CA VAL A 38 16.77 0.88 -22.38
C VAL A 38 16.51 2.33 -22.77
N GLU A 39 17.10 3.30 -22.07
CA GLU A 39 16.98 4.73 -22.39
C GLU A 39 17.45 5.07 -23.81
N SER A 40 18.53 4.43 -24.26
CA SER A 40 19.03 4.57 -25.63
C SER A 40 18.08 3.96 -26.67
N LEU A 41 17.50 2.79 -26.38
CA LEU A 41 16.54 2.13 -27.28
C LEU A 41 15.24 2.92 -27.39
N ILE A 42 14.68 3.40 -26.27
CA ILE A 42 13.45 4.21 -26.25
C ILE A 42 13.55 5.44 -27.14
N LYS A 43 14.70 6.14 -27.15
CA LYS A 43 14.93 7.33 -27.98
C LYS A 43 14.80 7.05 -29.47
N ASN A 44 15.06 5.83 -29.92
CA ASN A 44 15.09 5.42 -31.31
C ASN A 44 13.87 4.59 -31.73
N GLU A 45 13.02 4.16 -30.77
CA GLU A 45 11.90 3.27 -31.03
C GLU A 45 10.63 4.05 -31.42
N LYS A 46 10.22 3.90 -32.67
CA LYS A 46 9.05 4.60 -33.22
C LYS A 46 7.71 3.93 -32.90
N LYS A 47 7.73 2.68 -32.43
CA LYS A 47 6.52 1.90 -32.10
C LYS A 47 6.02 2.16 -30.70
N LEU A 48 6.86 2.67 -29.79
CA LEU A 48 6.44 3.05 -28.44
C LEU A 48 5.64 4.35 -28.49
N SER A 49 4.47 4.34 -27.85
CA SER A 49 3.78 5.58 -27.55
C SER A 49 4.58 6.41 -26.54
N LYS A 50 4.35 7.74 -26.55
CA LYS A 50 4.97 8.62 -25.56
C LYS A 50 4.65 8.17 -24.13
N PHE A 51 3.41 7.72 -23.87
CA PHE A 51 2.99 7.24 -22.55
C PHE A 51 3.79 6.00 -22.09
N GLU A 52 4.02 5.04 -22.98
CA GLU A 52 4.84 3.84 -22.66
C GLU A 52 6.30 4.19 -22.40
N ALA A 53 6.88 5.07 -23.22
CA ALA A 53 8.25 5.56 -23.04
C ALA A 53 8.39 6.30 -21.70
N ASP A 54 7.50 7.23 -21.39
CA ASP A 54 7.48 7.99 -20.14
C ASP A 54 7.28 7.06 -18.94
N SER A 55 6.43 6.03 -19.06
CA SER A 55 6.20 5.02 -18.02
C SER A 55 7.46 4.22 -17.70
N LEU A 56 8.17 3.73 -18.73
CA LEU A 56 9.43 3.00 -18.55
C LEU A 56 10.50 3.87 -17.89
N CYS A 57 10.67 5.11 -18.36
CA CYS A 57 11.60 6.07 -17.78
C CYS A 57 11.26 6.37 -16.31
N ALA A 58 9.98 6.55 -15.98
CA ALA A 58 9.51 6.77 -14.63
C ALA A 58 9.82 5.60 -13.72
N ILE A 59 9.53 4.37 -14.14
CA ILE A 59 9.81 3.15 -13.37
C ILE A 59 11.32 2.99 -13.15
N MET A 60 12.15 3.14 -14.18
CA MET A 60 13.62 3.06 -14.06
C MET A 60 14.17 4.11 -13.08
N SER A 61 13.68 5.35 -13.16
CA SER A 61 14.08 6.42 -12.24
C SER A 61 13.76 6.08 -10.79
N ARG A 62 12.58 5.47 -10.53
CA ARG A 62 12.16 5.04 -9.20
C ARG A 62 12.96 3.85 -8.69
N ILE A 63 13.25 2.89 -9.57
CA ILE A 63 14.13 1.77 -9.21
C ILE A 63 15.52 2.30 -8.81
N ARG A 64 16.10 3.25 -9.56
CA ARG A 64 17.38 3.87 -9.19
C ARG A 64 17.30 4.65 -7.86
N SER A 65 16.16 5.28 -7.57
CA SER A 65 15.93 5.98 -6.29
C SER A 65 15.84 5.00 -5.12
N ASP A 66 15.19 3.86 -5.31
CA ASP A 66 15.07 2.82 -4.31
C ASP A 66 16.40 2.07 -4.10
N PHE A 67 17.09 1.72 -5.18
CA PHE A 67 18.39 1.02 -5.16
C PHE A 67 19.52 2.01 -5.40
N ARG A 68 19.73 2.93 -4.45
CA ARG A 68 20.71 4.02 -4.56
C ARG A 68 21.99 3.81 -3.76
N LEU A 69 22.01 2.81 -2.87
CA LEU A 69 23.21 2.45 -2.12
C LEU A 69 24.03 1.49 -2.97
N SER A 70 25.21 1.88 -3.42
CA SER A 70 26.16 0.92 -3.99
C SER A 70 26.41 -0.22 -2.99
N TYR A 71 26.81 -1.39 -3.46
CA TYR A 71 27.04 -2.54 -2.58
C TYR A 71 27.99 -2.20 -1.43
N THR A 72 29.06 -1.44 -1.72
CA THR A 72 30.04 -1.00 -0.71
C THR A 72 29.44 -0.01 0.29
N GLU A 73 28.67 0.97 -0.16
CA GLU A 73 27.98 1.91 0.73
C GLU A 73 26.95 1.22 1.62
N GLY A 74 26.21 0.25 1.06
CA GLY A 74 25.27 -0.56 1.82
C GLY A 74 25.94 -1.36 2.94
N ILE A 75 27.05 -2.04 2.65
CA ILE A 75 27.86 -2.73 3.68
C ILE A 75 28.31 -1.75 4.77
N LYS A 76 28.87 -0.61 4.38
CA LYS A 76 29.32 0.42 5.33
C LYS A 76 28.17 0.91 6.22
N ALA A 77 27.01 1.19 5.65
CA ALA A 77 25.82 1.64 6.39
C ALA A 77 25.33 0.57 7.38
N ILE A 78 25.31 -0.70 6.97
CA ILE A 78 24.94 -1.82 7.85
C ILE A 78 25.93 -1.92 9.02
N GLN A 79 27.24 -1.90 8.75
CA GLN A 79 28.27 -2.04 9.77
C GLN A 79 28.37 -0.82 10.71
N GLN A 80 28.01 0.37 10.25
CA GLN A 80 27.87 1.56 11.11
C GLN A 80 26.78 1.37 12.17
N LYS A 81 25.63 0.82 11.78
CA LYS A 81 24.51 0.56 12.70
C LYS A 81 24.73 -0.68 13.54
N PHE A 82 25.33 -1.71 12.94
CA PHE A 82 25.53 -3.05 13.54
C PHE A 82 27.00 -3.47 13.44
N PRO A 83 27.89 -2.98 14.33
CA PRO A 83 29.35 -3.17 14.20
C PRO A 83 29.84 -4.63 14.18
N HIS A 84 29.04 -5.56 14.71
CA HIS A 84 29.39 -6.98 14.77
C HIS A 84 29.01 -7.78 13.52
N VAL A 85 28.35 -7.12 12.54
CA VAL A 85 27.90 -7.79 11.32
C VAL A 85 29.09 -8.05 10.39
N THR A 86 29.23 -9.32 10.00
CA THR A 86 30.26 -9.77 9.06
C THR A 86 29.75 -9.78 7.62
N LYS A 87 30.66 -9.86 6.66
CA LYS A 87 30.30 -10.05 5.25
C LYS A 87 29.45 -11.32 5.05
N GLN A 88 29.78 -12.41 5.74
CA GLN A 88 29.00 -13.67 5.69
C GLN A 88 27.55 -13.50 6.15
N ASN A 89 27.31 -12.68 7.18
CA ASN A 89 25.95 -12.34 7.59
C ASN A 89 25.19 -11.62 6.45
N ILE A 90 25.83 -10.64 5.82
CA ILE A 90 25.24 -9.88 4.71
C ILE A 90 24.90 -10.79 3.53
N ASP A 91 25.85 -11.65 3.11
CA ASP A 91 25.63 -12.60 2.02
C ASP A 91 24.45 -13.55 2.33
N ASN A 92 24.35 -14.04 3.57
CA ASN A 92 23.22 -14.86 4.02
C ASN A 92 21.87 -14.10 4.01
N TRP A 93 21.88 -12.82 4.38
CA TRP A 93 20.66 -12.01 4.38
C TRP A 93 20.21 -11.62 2.97
N ILE A 94 21.14 -11.44 2.04
CA ILE A 94 20.83 -11.31 0.61
C ILE A 94 20.19 -12.60 0.09
N ALA A 95 20.76 -13.77 0.41
CA ALA A 95 20.20 -15.06 0.02
C ALA A 95 18.81 -15.32 0.60
N LYS A 96 18.54 -14.83 1.82
CA LYS A 96 17.25 -14.89 2.50
C LYS A 96 16.26 -13.77 2.09
N LYS A 97 16.64 -12.88 1.19
CA LYS A 97 15.86 -11.71 0.77
C LYS A 97 15.59 -10.66 1.87
N TYR A 98 16.29 -10.73 3.01
CA TYR A 98 16.24 -9.66 4.04
C TYR A 98 16.95 -8.39 3.58
N ILE A 99 17.92 -8.53 2.69
CA ILE A 99 18.56 -7.44 1.95
C ILE A 99 18.16 -7.58 0.50
N GLU A 100 17.40 -6.61 0.00
CA GLU A 100 17.11 -6.53 -1.42
C GLU A 100 18.29 -5.90 -2.17
N VAL A 101 18.68 -6.55 -3.24
CA VAL A 101 19.74 -6.07 -4.15
C VAL A 101 19.23 -6.06 -5.59
N LYS A 102 19.77 -5.15 -6.40
CA LYS A 102 19.47 -5.08 -7.82
C LYS A 102 20.72 -4.74 -8.62
N ASN A 103 20.91 -5.46 -9.72
CA ASN A 103 21.90 -5.07 -10.71
C ASN A 103 21.33 -3.91 -11.57
N ILE A 104 22.08 -2.83 -11.68
CA ILE A 104 21.73 -1.65 -12.50
C ILE A 104 22.97 -1.29 -13.32
N ASP A 105 22.85 -1.40 -14.64
CA ASP A 105 23.91 -1.09 -15.61
C ASP A 105 25.25 -1.80 -15.31
N GLY A 106 25.18 -3.04 -14.79
CA GLY A 106 26.35 -3.89 -14.47
C GLY A 106 26.85 -3.77 -13.03
N GLU A 107 26.34 -2.86 -12.23
CA GLU A 107 26.70 -2.67 -10.83
C GLU A 107 25.61 -3.12 -9.87
N LEU A 108 25.98 -3.65 -8.70
CA LEU A 108 25.07 -4.13 -7.67
C LEU A 108 24.74 -3.03 -6.66
N TYR A 109 23.47 -2.77 -6.47
CA TYR A 109 22.94 -1.79 -5.52
C TYR A 109 22.06 -2.47 -4.48
N MET A 110 22.07 -1.92 -3.25
CA MET A 110 21.18 -2.28 -2.16
C MET A 110 20.01 -1.31 -2.05
N TYR A 111 18.89 -1.83 -1.57
CA TYR A 111 17.71 -1.04 -1.29
C TYR A 111 17.96 0.01 -0.19
N ARG A 112 17.46 1.22 -0.38
CA ARG A 112 17.71 2.38 0.51
C ARG A 112 17.28 2.17 1.97
N LYS A 113 16.27 1.31 2.23
CA LYS A 113 15.80 0.98 3.59
C LYS A 113 16.46 -0.29 4.16
N THR A 114 17.50 -0.83 3.53
CA THR A 114 18.16 -2.07 3.97
C THR A 114 18.47 -2.08 5.46
N VAL A 115 19.07 -1.00 6.00
CA VAL A 115 19.46 -0.94 7.42
C VAL A 115 18.24 -0.99 8.36
N SER A 116 17.18 -0.24 8.04
CA SER A 116 15.95 -0.27 8.84
C SER A 116 15.17 -1.57 8.70
N ASN A 117 15.21 -2.20 7.53
CA ASN A 117 14.57 -3.50 7.31
C ASN A 117 15.30 -4.62 8.05
N LEU A 118 16.63 -4.62 8.06
CA LEU A 118 17.41 -5.56 8.88
C LEU A 118 17.09 -5.44 10.37
N ASP A 119 16.91 -4.23 10.89
CA ASP A 119 16.51 -3.97 12.28
C ASP A 119 15.11 -4.56 12.62
N ARG A 120 14.29 -4.82 11.61
CA ARG A 120 12.96 -5.43 11.75
C ARG A 120 12.97 -6.95 11.50
N LEU A 121 13.68 -7.38 10.46
CA LEU A 121 13.64 -8.75 9.95
C LEU A 121 14.61 -9.70 10.63
N VAL A 122 15.68 -9.18 11.28
CA VAL A 122 16.72 -9.98 11.90
C VAL A 122 16.62 -9.90 13.42
N PRO A 123 16.09 -10.92 14.10
CA PRO A 123 15.82 -10.87 15.55
C PRO A 123 17.02 -10.52 16.41
N GLU A 124 18.22 -10.94 16.02
CA GLU A 124 19.47 -10.68 16.75
C GLU A 124 19.85 -9.20 16.74
N LEU A 125 19.44 -8.45 15.70
CA LEU A 125 19.70 -7.02 15.56
C LEU A 125 18.62 -6.15 16.22
N SER A 126 17.44 -6.68 16.48
CA SER A 126 16.22 -5.92 16.80
C SER A 126 15.88 -5.78 18.27
N LYS A 127 16.83 -5.93 19.20
CA LYS A 127 16.53 -5.88 20.66
C LYS A 127 15.82 -4.60 21.09
N LYS A 128 16.29 -3.44 20.64
CA LYS A 128 15.64 -2.16 20.94
C LYS A 128 14.27 -2.08 20.27
N ARG A 129 14.20 -2.48 19.00
CA ARG A 129 12.95 -2.46 18.21
C ARG A 129 11.87 -3.36 18.80
N ARG A 130 12.21 -4.50 19.37
CA ARG A 130 11.25 -5.35 20.09
C ARG A 130 10.57 -4.63 21.24
N VAL A 131 11.32 -3.87 22.03
CA VAL A 131 10.74 -3.10 23.14
C VAL A 131 9.81 -2.01 22.61
N GLU A 132 10.21 -1.31 21.54
CA GLU A 132 9.37 -0.30 20.89
C GLU A 132 8.09 -0.93 20.33
N HIS A 133 8.19 -2.06 19.66
CA HIS A 133 7.04 -2.78 19.10
C HIS A 133 6.05 -3.24 20.17
N ILE A 134 6.52 -3.77 21.31
CA ILE A 134 5.67 -4.11 22.45
C ILE A 134 4.91 -2.88 22.97
N GLN A 135 5.51 -1.69 22.99
CA GLN A 135 4.82 -0.48 23.41
C GLN A 135 3.81 0.00 22.36
N GLU A 136 4.15 -0.10 21.08
CA GLU A 136 3.22 0.17 19.97
C GLU A 136 2.00 -0.77 20.05
N ASP A 137 2.21 -2.06 20.27
CA ASP A 137 1.12 -3.04 20.39
C ASP A 137 0.26 -2.86 21.65
N LYS A 138 0.84 -2.42 22.77
CA LYS A 138 0.07 -2.03 23.94
C LYS A 138 -0.84 -0.84 23.67
N ALA A 139 -0.36 0.16 22.93
CA ALA A 139 -1.20 1.30 22.54
C ALA A 139 -2.34 0.86 21.61
N LYS A 140 -2.04 0.00 20.62
CA LYS A 140 -3.07 -0.60 19.76
C LYS A 140 -4.09 -1.44 20.56
N ALA A 141 -3.65 -2.18 21.57
CA ALA A 141 -4.53 -2.97 22.43
C ALA A 141 -5.52 -2.08 23.20
N VAL A 142 -5.08 -0.92 23.71
CA VAL A 142 -5.97 0.06 24.34
C VAL A 142 -7.01 0.59 23.34
N ASN A 143 -6.59 0.92 22.11
CA ASN A 143 -7.51 1.35 21.06
C ASN A 143 -8.52 0.24 20.71
N ALA A 144 -8.06 -1.01 20.62
CA ALA A 144 -8.89 -2.17 20.36
C ALA A 144 -9.93 -2.39 21.48
N GLU A 145 -9.53 -2.32 22.75
CA GLU A 145 -10.44 -2.43 23.91
C GLU A 145 -11.54 -1.35 23.85
N ASN A 146 -11.16 -0.11 23.56
CA ASN A 146 -12.11 0.99 23.43
C ASN A 146 -13.07 0.76 22.25
N ALA A 147 -12.54 0.35 21.09
CA ALA A 147 -13.34 0.08 19.90
C ALA A 147 -14.32 -1.07 20.11
N ILE A 148 -13.89 -2.17 20.75
CA ILE A 148 -14.75 -3.31 21.13
C ILE A 148 -15.90 -2.83 22.03
N LYS A 149 -15.57 -2.08 23.07
CA LYS A 149 -16.54 -1.54 24.03
C LYS A 149 -17.55 -0.60 23.33
N ASN A 150 -17.06 0.32 22.52
CA ASN A 150 -17.88 1.36 21.90
C ASN A 150 -18.75 0.81 20.75
N ALA A 151 -18.27 -0.14 19.96
CA ALA A 151 -19.02 -0.80 18.89
C ALA A 151 -19.93 -1.95 19.39
N GLY A 152 -19.74 -2.43 20.62
CA GLY A 152 -20.55 -3.48 21.20
C GLY A 152 -20.51 -4.83 20.47
N GLY A 153 -19.54 -5.07 19.60
CA GLY A 153 -19.36 -6.32 18.85
C GLY A 153 -20.36 -6.56 17.72
N LYS A 154 -21.12 -5.55 17.30
CA LYS A 154 -22.23 -5.66 16.34
C LYS A 154 -22.20 -4.63 15.21
N GLY A 155 -21.14 -3.86 15.10
CA GLY A 155 -21.01 -2.85 14.06
C GLY A 155 -20.20 -1.64 14.46
N LEU A 156 -20.82 -0.47 14.44
CA LEU A 156 -20.17 0.84 14.53
C LEU A 156 -20.31 1.49 15.91
N SER A 157 -19.28 2.23 16.33
CA SER A 157 -19.35 3.13 17.48
C SER A 157 -20.08 4.45 17.15
N GLU A 158 -20.24 5.31 18.16
CA GLU A 158 -20.54 6.73 17.94
C GLU A 158 -19.44 7.41 17.12
N PRO A 159 -19.76 8.47 16.35
CA PRO A 159 -18.80 9.12 15.48
C PRO A 159 -17.89 10.11 16.21
N HIS A 160 -16.66 10.22 15.74
CA HIS A 160 -15.70 11.27 16.06
C HIS A 160 -15.54 12.23 14.88
N ASN A 161 -15.39 13.52 15.14
CA ASN A 161 -15.12 14.52 14.11
C ASN A 161 -13.60 14.65 13.92
N VAL A 162 -13.17 14.59 12.68
CA VAL A 162 -11.75 14.73 12.31
C VAL A 162 -11.58 15.85 11.30
N THR A 163 -10.52 16.63 11.46
CA THR A 163 -10.10 17.64 10.49
C THR A 163 -8.65 17.40 10.11
N LEU A 164 -8.40 17.23 8.83
CA LEU A 164 -7.07 17.05 8.24
C LEU A 164 -6.76 18.19 7.27
N LYS A 165 -5.49 18.57 7.19
CA LYS A 165 -4.95 19.42 6.14
C LYS A 165 -3.99 18.63 5.26
N PHE A 166 -4.25 18.62 3.98
CA PHE A 166 -3.35 18.10 2.95
C PHE A 166 -2.71 19.24 2.21
N SER A 167 -1.41 19.14 1.95
CA SER A 167 -0.69 20.13 1.15
C SER A 167 0.34 19.49 0.22
N ALA A 168 0.61 20.19 -0.89
CA ALA A 168 1.65 19.89 -1.85
C ALA A 168 2.45 21.15 -2.15
N THR A 169 3.75 21.11 -1.92
CA THR A 169 4.68 22.19 -2.25
C THR A 169 5.54 21.76 -3.45
N VAL A 170 5.23 22.27 -4.64
CA VAL A 170 6.06 22.06 -5.82
C VAL A 170 7.28 22.95 -5.73
N HIS A 171 8.48 22.33 -5.87
CA HIS A 171 9.74 23.03 -5.68
C HIS A 171 9.93 24.16 -6.69
N ALA A 172 10.66 25.20 -6.32
CA ALA A 172 10.96 26.31 -7.20
C ALA A 172 11.61 25.82 -8.50
N ASP A 173 11.13 26.37 -9.62
CA ASP A 173 11.61 26.05 -10.96
C ASP A 173 11.49 24.57 -11.41
N ALA A 174 10.81 23.70 -10.64
CA ALA A 174 10.44 22.35 -11.10
C ALA A 174 9.48 22.39 -12.29
N VAL A 175 8.76 23.51 -12.46
CA VAL A 175 7.91 23.81 -13.60
C VAL A 175 8.30 25.17 -14.15
N PRO A 176 8.44 25.35 -15.49
CA PRO A 176 8.78 26.64 -16.08
C PRO A 176 7.75 27.73 -15.74
N ALA A 177 8.22 28.93 -15.52
CA ALA A 177 7.37 30.08 -15.20
C ALA A 177 6.25 30.29 -16.24
N GLY A 178 5.05 30.57 -15.76
CA GLY A 178 3.84 30.77 -16.60
C GLY A 178 3.12 29.49 -16.97
N GLU A 179 3.73 28.31 -16.79
CA GLU A 179 3.08 27.03 -17.00
C GLU A 179 2.11 26.67 -15.87
N THR A 180 1.09 25.88 -16.19
CA THR A 180 0.09 25.45 -15.22
C THR A 180 0.55 24.18 -14.52
N VAL A 181 0.66 24.26 -13.20
CA VAL A 181 0.79 23.09 -12.29
C VAL A 181 -0.61 22.61 -11.94
N ARG A 182 -0.84 21.31 -12.04
CA ARG A 182 -2.09 20.64 -11.67
C ARG A 182 -1.83 19.70 -10.50
N VAL A 183 -2.68 19.76 -9.48
CA VAL A 183 -2.58 18.91 -8.30
C VAL A 183 -3.89 18.20 -8.02
N TRP A 184 -3.80 16.97 -7.58
CA TRP A 184 -4.88 16.18 -6.97
C TRP A 184 -4.45 15.84 -5.54
N LEU A 185 -5.20 16.31 -4.55
CA LEU A 185 -4.99 15.94 -3.15
C LEU A 185 -6.06 14.96 -2.70
N PRO A 186 -5.79 14.09 -1.70
CA PRO A 186 -6.75 13.14 -1.17
C PRO A 186 -7.99 13.83 -0.58
N PHE A 187 -9.15 13.20 -0.78
CA PHE A 187 -10.41 13.61 -0.17
C PHE A 187 -11.09 12.40 0.47
N PRO A 188 -11.75 12.55 1.65
CA PRO A 188 -12.36 11.43 2.34
C PRO A 188 -13.39 10.70 1.48
N ILE A 189 -13.35 9.37 1.47
CA ILE A 189 -14.47 8.57 0.93
C ILE A 189 -15.61 8.52 1.95
N ASN A 190 -16.84 8.32 1.46
CA ASN A 190 -17.96 7.98 2.34
C ASN A 190 -18.14 6.45 2.37
N SER A 191 -18.23 5.90 3.57
CA SER A 191 -18.50 4.50 3.86
C SER A 191 -19.41 4.42 5.11
N GLU A 192 -19.72 3.23 5.58
CA GLU A 192 -20.45 3.08 6.85
C GLU A 192 -19.63 3.63 8.03
N ARG A 193 -18.30 3.44 8.00
CA ARG A 193 -17.38 3.85 9.04
C ARG A 193 -16.95 5.33 8.93
N GLN A 194 -16.97 5.89 7.73
CA GLN A 194 -16.53 7.27 7.47
C GLN A 194 -17.61 8.03 6.69
N SER A 195 -18.08 9.16 7.26
CA SER A 195 -19.21 9.93 6.69
C SER A 195 -19.00 11.44 6.78
N ASP A 196 -19.94 12.19 6.22
CA ASP A 196 -20.03 13.65 6.28
C ASP A 196 -18.78 14.38 5.75
N ALA A 197 -18.09 13.77 4.76
CA ALA A 197 -16.89 14.33 4.15
C ALA A 197 -17.18 15.72 3.55
N THR A 198 -16.46 16.74 4.02
CA THR A 198 -16.64 18.15 3.67
C THR A 198 -15.32 18.82 3.42
N LEU A 199 -15.22 19.62 2.36
CA LEU A 199 -14.11 20.54 2.11
C LEU A 199 -14.38 21.83 2.90
N ILE A 200 -13.49 22.14 3.86
CA ILE A 200 -13.58 23.34 4.71
C ILE A 200 -12.95 24.55 4.00
N SER A 201 -11.77 24.36 3.44
CA SER A 201 -11.04 25.41 2.70
C SER A 201 -10.08 24.83 1.69
N SER A 202 -9.68 25.66 0.75
CA SER A 202 -8.64 25.34 -0.25
C SER A 202 -7.85 26.58 -0.61
N SER A 203 -6.63 26.39 -1.07
CA SER A 203 -5.74 27.48 -1.47
C SER A 203 -6.05 28.07 -2.86
N ASP A 204 -6.97 27.47 -3.60
CA ASP A 204 -7.42 27.89 -4.94
C ASP A 204 -8.80 27.33 -5.25
N ASN A 205 -9.37 27.73 -6.41
CA ASN A 205 -10.60 27.14 -6.92
C ASN A 205 -10.45 25.64 -7.09
N VAL A 206 -11.47 24.88 -6.69
CA VAL A 206 -11.39 23.43 -6.67
C VAL A 206 -12.42 22.79 -7.59
N VAL A 207 -12.02 21.64 -8.15
CA VAL A 207 -12.92 20.61 -8.63
C VAL A 207 -12.69 19.36 -7.77
N TYR A 208 -13.75 18.76 -7.25
CA TYR A 208 -13.58 17.54 -6.47
C TYR A 208 -14.54 16.43 -6.92
N SER A 209 -14.07 15.19 -6.79
CA SER A 209 -14.87 14.01 -7.06
C SER A 209 -15.24 13.30 -5.77
N LYS A 210 -16.47 12.76 -5.74
CA LYS A 210 -16.97 11.90 -4.66
C LYS A 210 -17.50 10.61 -5.24
N GLY A 211 -17.25 9.49 -4.54
CA GLY A 211 -17.77 8.18 -4.95
C GLY A 211 -16.92 7.45 -6.00
N ALA A 212 -15.77 7.99 -6.39
CA ALA A 212 -14.77 7.30 -7.19
C ALA A 212 -13.96 6.28 -6.34
N VAL A 213 -13.09 5.50 -6.97
CA VAL A 213 -12.12 4.65 -6.27
C VAL A 213 -11.19 5.51 -5.43
N HIS A 214 -10.69 6.61 -6.02
CA HIS A 214 -9.91 7.65 -5.35
C HIS A 214 -10.71 8.95 -5.34
N ASN A 215 -11.09 9.44 -4.18
CA ASN A 215 -11.70 10.75 -4.08
C ASN A 215 -10.62 11.83 -4.07
N THR A 216 -10.82 12.91 -4.82
CA THR A 216 -9.80 13.93 -5.06
C THR A 216 -10.33 15.35 -4.88
N VAL A 217 -9.45 16.24 -4.41
CA VAL A 217 -9.55 17.69 -4.54
C VAL A 217 -8.53 18.14 -5.57
N TYR A 218 -9.00 18.67 -6.69
CA TYR A 218 -8.17 19.14 -7.80
C TYR A 218 -8.07 20.65 -7.81
N MET A 219 -6.84 21.17 -8.03
CA MET A 219 -6.54 22.59 -8.13
C MET A 219 -5.49 22.85 -9.22
N GLU A 220 -5.43 24.09 -9.72
CA GLU A 220 -4.42 24.55 -10.66
C GLU A 220 -3.83 25.90 -10.26
N LYS A 221 -2.51 26.07 -10.46
CA LYS A 221 -1.81 27.35 -10.30
C LYS A 221 -0.77 27.54 -11.39
N LYS A 222 -0.47 28.81 -11.70
CA LYS A 222 0.67 29.15 -12.55
C LYS A 222 1.96 29.13 -11.75
N ALA A 223 3.00 28.46 -12.28
CA ALA A 223 4.35 28.52 -11.73
C ALA A 223 4.95 29.92 -11.91
N ILE A 224 5.69 30.37 -10.90
CA ILE A 224 6.40 31.66 -10.88
C ILE A 224 7.90 31.38 -10.75
N SER A 225 8.73 32.03 -11.57
CA SER A 225 10.18 31.84 -11.53
C SER A 225 10.75 32.07 -10.12
N GLY A 226 11.61 31.15 -9.67
CA GLY A 226 12.28 31.20 -8.39
C GLY A 226 11.37 31.02 -7.18
N LYS A 227 10.08 30.68 -7.37
CA LYS A 227 9.13 30.49 -6.26
C LYS A 227 8.55 29.08 -6.27
N GLU A 228 8.30 28.56 -5.08
CA GLU A 228 7.51 27.34 -4.89
C GLU A 228 6.04 27.57 -5.28
N THR A 229 5.39 26.52 -5.77
CA THR A 229 3.94 26.54 -6.00
C THR A 229 3.26 25.70 -4.93
N TYR A 230 2.56 26.37 -4.03
CA TYR A 230 1.92 25.77 -2.85
C TYR A 230 0.43 25.55 -3.07
N PHE A 231 -0.04 24.34 -2.72
CA PHE A 231 -1.46 23.95 -2.69
C PHE A 231 -1.80 23.38 -1.33
N GLU A 232 -3.00 23.67 -0.85
CA GLU A 232 -3.55 23.02 0.34
C GLU A 232 -5.06 22.87 0.26
N CYS A 233 -5.59 21.88 0.96
CA CYS A 233 -6.99 21.77 1.30
C CYS A 233 -7.15 21.31 2.75
N VAL A 234 -8.18 21.83 3.41
CA VAL A 234 -8.62 21.38 4.74
C VAL A 234 -9.93 20.64 4.57
N VAL A 235 -9.98 19.42 5.07
CA VAL A 235 -11.13 18.55 4.98
C VAL A 235 -11.60 18.12 6.36
N SER A 236 -12.91 17.96 6.55
CA SER A 236 -13.46 17.33 7.75
C SER A 236 -14.30 16.13 7.36
N TYR A 237 -14.41 15.19 8.30
CA TYR A 237 -15.23 14.01 8.17
C TYR A 237 -15.55 13.45 9.56
N LYS A 238 -16.53 12.54 9.63
CA LYS A 238 -16.77 11.73 10.80
C LYS A 238 -16.17 10.35 10.62
N THR A 239 -15.49 9.84 11.64
CA THR A 239 -14.97 8.48 11.70
C THR A 239 -15.59 7.71 12.85
N ARG A 240 -15.62 6.37 12.74
CA ARG A 240 -16.14 5.45 13.75
C ARG A 240 -15.21 4.26 13.85
N SER A 241 -15.05 3.71 15.05
CA SER A 241 -14.57 2.33 15.15
C SER A 241 -15.64 1.38 14.62
N GLN A 242 -15.18 0.26 14.08
CA GLN A 242 -16.08 -0.81 13.60
C GLN A 242 -15.55 -2.14 14.11
N TYR A 243 -16.41 -2.93 14.75
CA TYR A 243 -16.04 -4.24 15.26
C TYR A 243 -17.25 -5.19 15.24
N TYR A 244 -17.01 -6.36 14.67
CA TYR A 244 -17.94 -7.47 14.72
C TYR A 244 -17.31 -8.65 15.47
N SER A 245 -17.95 -9.10 16.54
CA SER A 245 -17.41 -10.27 17.25
C SER A 245 -17.49 -11.54 16.39
N PRO A 246 -16.56 -12.49 16.54
CA PRO A 246 -16.62 -13.78 15.85
C PRO A 246 -17.97 -14.49 15.98
N GLU A 247 -18.56 -14.47 17.18
CA GLU A 247 -19.87 -15.08 17.47
C GLU A 247 -20.99 -14.37 16.69
N TYR A 248 -20.92 -13.03 16.57
CA TYR A 248 -21.90 -12.26 15.79
C TYR A 248 -21.79 -12.62 14.30
N ILE A 249 -20.59 -12.70 13.76
CA ILE A 249 -20.37 -13.05 12.35
C ILE A 249 -20.89 -14.46 12.08
N LEU A 250 -20.45 -15.44 12.85
CA LEU A 250 -20.88 -16.85 12.68
C LEU A 250 -22.39 -17.05 12.78
N LYS A 251 -23.05 -16.27 13.63
CA LYS A 251 -24.51 -16.36 13.83
C LYS A 251 -25.32 -15.70 12.71
N ASN A 252 -24.82 -14.60 12.14
CA ASN A 252 -25.62 -13.74 11.27
C ASN A 252 -25.25 -13.79 9.80
N LYS A 253 -24.03 -14.26 9.45
CA LYS A 253 -23.64 -14.44 8.05
C LYS A 253 -24.50 -15.49 7.37
N LYS A 254 -24.73 -15.28 6.08
CA LYS A 254 -25.53 -16.14 5.21
C LYS A 254 -24.65 -16.70 4.09
N GLU A 255 -25.19 -17.67 3.36
CA GLU A 255 -24.58 -18.13 2.12
C GLU A 255 -24.51 -16.99 1.09
N TYR A 256 -23.39 -16.89 0.39
CA TYR A 256 -23.17 -15.86 -0.62
C TYR A 256 -24.15 -15.95 -1.77
N ASN A 257 -24.76 -14.85 -2.15
CA ASN A 257 -25.43 -14.72 -3.44
C ASN A 257 -24.39 -14.61 -4.56
N ARG A 258 -23.92 -15.76 -5.04
CA ARG A 258 -22.88 -15.85 -6.08
C ARG A 258 -23.29 -15.23 -7.42
N GLY A 259 -24.59 -14.98 -7.63
CA GLY A 259 -25.13 -14.28 -8.79
C GLY A 259 -25.03 -12.75 -8.71
N SER A 260 -24.79 -12.18 -7.52
CA SER A 260 -24.75 -10.73 -7.32
C SER A 260 -23.54 -10.10 -8.01
N GLU A 261 -23.69 -8.85 -8.45
CA GLU A 261 -22.57 -8.08 -9.03
C GLU A 261 -21.47 -7.79 -8.01
N LEU A 262 -21.83 -7.64 -6.72
CA LEU A 262 -20.87 -7.50 -5.64
C LEU A 262 -19.97 -8.74 -5.55
N TYR A 263 -20.57 -9.93 -5.46
CA TYR A 263 -19.83 -11.17 -5.36
C TYR A 263 -18.89 -11.35 -6.56
N LYS A 264 -19.43 -11.24 -7.78
CA LYS A 264 -18.65 -11.35 -9.02
C LYS A 264 -17.51 -10.34 -9.10
N LYS A 265 -17.73 -9.10 -8.64
CA LYS A 265 -16.71 -8.05 -8.65
C LYS A 265 -15.56 -8.35 -7.70
N TYR A 266 -15.86 -8.77 -6.47
CA TYR A 266 -14.88 -8.87 -5.40
C TYR A 266 -14.35 -10.29 -5.15
N THR A 267 -14.63 -11.25 -6.06
CA THR A 267 -14.04 -12.58 -6.09
C THR A 267 -13.23 -12.86 -7.37
N LYS A 268 -13.01 -11.84 -8.21
CA LYS A 268 -12.23 -11.99 -9.44
C LYS A 268 -10.86 -11.32 -9.35
N THR A 269 -10.01 -11.64 -10.31
CA THR A 269 -8.77 -10.90 -10.58
C THR A 269 -9.06 -9.41 -10.82
N GLU A 270 -8.21 -8.56 -10.24
CA GLU A 270 -8.22 -7.10 -10.39
C GLU A 270 -6.78 -6.63 -10.61
N LEU A 271 -6.48 -6.31 -11.88
CA LEU A 271 -5.13 -5.89 -12.27
C LEU A 271 -4.79 -4.49 -11.69
N PRO A 272 -3.50 -4.25 -11.41
CA PRO A 272 -2.35 -5.11 -11.73
C PRO A 272 -1.97 -6.11 -10.61
N HIS A 273 -2.49 -6.00 -9.40
CA HIS A 273 -1.94 -6.71 -8.25
C HIS A 273 -2.76 -7.89 -7.73
N ILE A 274 -4.09 -7.84 -7.83
CA ILE A 274 -4.92 -8.97 -7.38
C ILE A 274 -5.06 -9.96 -8.54
N ILE A 275 -4.11 -10.91 -8.63
CA ILE A 275 -4.05 -11.89 -9.73
C ILE A 275 -4.22 -13.29 -9.16
N ILE A 276 -5.39 -13.88 -9.41
CA ILE A 276 -5.71 -15.23 -8.98
C ILE A 276 -5.12 -16.20 -9.99
N THR A 277 -4.13 -16.97 -9.55
CA THR A 277 -3.51 -18.08 -10.32
C THR A 277 -3.81 -19.42 -9.66
N ASP A 278 -3.62 -20.52 -10.39
CA ASP A 278 -3.78 -21.87 -9.81
C ASP A 278 -2.86 -22.09 -8.61
N SER A 279 -1.65 -21.52 -8.62
CA SER A 279 -0.71 -21.60 -7.50
C SER A 279 -1.16 -20.81 -6.27
N ILE A 280 -1.73 -19.63 -6.45
CA ILE A 280 -2.34 -18.84 -5.36
C ILE A 280 -3.52 -19.58 -4.76
N LYS A 281 -4.37 -20.16 -5.62
CA LYS A 281 -5.52 -20.96 -5.17
C LYS A 281 -5.07 -22.20 -4.40
N ALA A 282 -4.14 -22.98 -4.94
CA ALA A 282 -3.58 -24.14 -4.25
C ALA A 282 -2.93 -23.78 -2.90
N LEU A 283 -2.26 -22.62 -2.82
CA LEU A 283 -1.70 -22.12 -1.57
C LEU A 283 -2.82 -21.82 -0.57
N ALA A 284 -3.85 -21.06 -0.97
CA ALA A 284 -4.98 -20.74 -0.10
C ALA A 284 -5.69 -22.01 0.40
N GLU A 285 -5.96 -22.97 -0.49
CA GLU A 285 -6.54 -24.27 -0.15
C GLU A 285 -5.65 -25.06 0.84
N SER A 286 -4.33 -25.00 0.69
CA SER A 286 -3.40 -25.65 1.62
C SER A 286 -3.37 -25.03 3.01
N ILE A 287 -3.63 -23.71 3.12
CA ILE A 287 -3.69 -23.00 4.39
C ILE A 287 -4.97 -23.36 5.14
N VAL A 288 -6.12 -23.33 4.44
CA VAL A 288 -7.42 -23.55 5.09
C VAL A 288 -7.76 -25.03 5.28
N GLY A 289 -7.08 -25.95 4.57
CA GLY A 289 -7.28 -27.39 4.70
C GLY A 289 -8.72 -27.80 4.37
N THR A 290 -9.38 -28.43 5.35
CA THR A 290 -10.77 -28.90 5.23
C THR A 290 -11.82 -27.92 5.75
N GLU A 291 -11.40 -26.73 6.21
CA GLU A 291 -12.35 -25.72 6.68
C GLU A 291 -13.21 -25.18 5.51
N SER A 292 -14.51 -25.13 5.71
CA SER A 292 -15.48 -24.68 4.70
C SER A 292 -16.18 -23.37 5.05
N ASP A 293 -16.11 -22.96 6.33
CA ASP A 293 -16.71 -21.71 6.78
C ASP A 293 -15.86 -20.51 6.35
N SER A 294 -16.46 -19.58 5.59
CA SER A 294 -15.75 -18.45 5.00
C SER A 294 -15.09 -17.52 6.02
N PHE A 295 -15.69 -17.34 7.20
CA PHE A 295 -15.11 -16.53 8.26
C PHE A 295 -13.89 -17.22 8.88
N LYS A 296 -14.00 -18.53 9.17
CA LYS A 296 -12.88 -19.30 9.69
C LYS A 296 -11.74 -19.43 8.68
N GLN A 297 -12.05 -19.60 7.39
CA GLN A 297 -11.05 -19.56 6.33
C GLN A 297 -10.30 -18.22 6.30
N ALA A 298 -11.03 -17.10 6.40
CA ALA A 298 -10.42 -15.77 6.46
C ALA A 298 -9.51 -15.60 7.69
N SER A 299 -9.93 -16.12 8.85
CA SER A 299 -9.11 -16.10 10.08
C SER A 299 -7.83 -16.93 9.94
N LEU A 300 -7.91 -18.15 9.38
CA LEU A 300 -6.74 -19.00 9.14
C LEU A 300 -5.74 -18.34 8.19
N ILE A 301 -6.21 -17.69 7.14
CA ILE A 301 -5.34 -16.95 6.21
C ILE A 301 -4.71 -15.73 6.91
N TYR A 302 -5.46 -15.01 7.75
CA TYR A 302 -4.93 -13.91 8.55
C TYR A 302 -3.78 -14.36 9.44
N GLU A 303 -4.00 -15.40 10.24
CA GLU A 303 -2.99 -15.97 11.14
C GLU A 303 -1.76 -16.48 10.38
N TRP A 304 -1.97 -17.07 9.20
CA TRP A 304 -0.87 -17.53 8.37
C TRP A 304 -0.05 -16.36 7.82
N VAL A 305 -0.69 -15.29 7.33
CA VAL A 305 0.03 -14.11 6.82
C VAL A 305 0.80 -13.42 7.95
N ASP A 306 0.17 -13.23 9.12
CA ASP A 306 0.80 -12.64 10.30
C ASP A 306 2.04 -13.43 10.75
N ALA A 307 1.92 -14.75 10.84
CA ALA A 307 3.01 -15.61 11.30
C ALA A 307 4.21 -15.68 10.34
N TYR A 308 3.99 -15.51 9.04
CA TYR A 308 5.04 -15.76 8.03
C TYR A 308 5.60 -14.52 7.34
N PHE A 309 4.94 -13.37 7.40
CA PHE A 309 5.35 -12.16 6.68
C PHE A 309 5.48 -10.94 7.59
N PRO A 310 6.60 -10.84 8.32
CA PRO A 310 6.88 -9.69 9.17
C PRO A 310 6.90 -8.39 8.35
N TRP A 311 6.51 -7.30 9.00
CA TRP A 311 6.48 -5.99 8.37
C TRP A 311 7.89 -5.48 8.04
N ALA A 312 8.07 -5.02 6.81
CA ALA A 312 9.27 -4.33 6.35
C ALA A 312 8.90 -3.18 5.40
N GLY A 313 9.71 -2.13 5.41
CA GLY A 313 9.46 -0.97 4.55
C GLY A 313 9.58 -1.31 3.07
N ALA A 314 8.53 -1.07 2.30
CA ALA A 314 8.42 -1.40 0.89
C ALA A 314 9.22 -0.48 -0.04
N ARG A 315 9.52 -1.03 -1.21
CA ARG A 315 9.90 -0.28 -2.41
C ARG A 315 8.70 0.50 -2.95
N GLU A 316 8.96 1.43 -3.85
CA GLU A 316 7.92 2.11 -4.62
C GLU A 316 7.00 1.09 -5.30
N TYR A 317 5.70 1.16 -5.02
CA TYR A 317 4.71 0.20 -5.49
C TYR A 317 4.65 0.10 -7.01
N SER A 318 4.86 1.23 -7.70
CA SER A 318 4.94 1.28 -9.17
C SER A 318 6.09 0.45 -9.77
N THR A 319 7.07 0.03 -8.96
CA THR A 319 8.21 -0.80 -9.38
C THR A 319 7.99 -2.30 -9.15
N ILE A 320 6.85 -2.68 -8.58
CA ILE A 320 6.49 -4.05 -8.23
C ILE A 320 5.36 -4.52 -9.14
N PRO A 321 5.60 -5.47 -10.06
CA PRO A 321 4.59 -5.92 -11.01
C PRO A 321 3.41 -6.66 -10.37
N ASN A 322 3.67 -7.44 -9.31
CA ASN A 322 2.67 -8.22 -8.59
C ASN A 322 3.07 -8.29 -7.11
N MET A 323 2.33 -7.60 -6.26
CA MET A 323 2.64 -7.51 -4.84
C MET A 323 2.45 -8.81 -4.07
N PRO A 324 1.37 -9.60 -4.24
CA PRO A 324 1.27 -10.91 -3.62
C PRO A 324 2.46 -11.82 -3.91
N ASN A 325 2.89 -11.93 -5.17
CA ASN A 325 4.06 -12.73 -5.51
C ASN A 325 5.33 -12.17 -4.87
N TYR A 326 5.49 -10.84 -4.87
CA TYR A 326 6.64 -10.20 -4.21
C TYR A 326 6.72 -10.55 -2.72
N VAL A 327 5.60 -10.51 -1.99
CA VAL A 327 5.56 -10.89 -0.57
C VAL A 327 5.94 -12.36 -0.37
N LEU A 328 5.35 -13.26 -1.18
CA LEU A 328 5.65 -14.69 -1.12
C LEU A 328 7.12 -15.00 -1.43
N GLU A 329 7.75 -14.29 -2.36
CA GLU A 329 9.14 -14.48 -2.76
C GLU A 329 10.14 -13.91 -1.76
N ASN A 330 9.81 -12.79 -1.13
CA ASN A 330 10.73 -12.08 -0.22
C ASN A 330 10.50 -12.43 1.26
N GLY A 331 9.35 -13.02 1.61
CA GLY A 331 9.05 -13.43 2.97
C GLY A 331 8.78 -12.27 3.94
N HIS A 332 8.43 -11.11 3.41
CA HIS A 332 8.06 -9.91 4.17
C HIS A 332 7.27 -8.92 3.30
N GLY A 333 6.60 -7.95 3.91
CA GLY A 333 5.91 -6.89 3.20
C GLY A 333 5.53 -5.74 4.12
N ASP A 334 5.10 -4.60 3.56
CA ASP A 334 4.45 -3.54 4.33
C ASP A 334 2.93 -3.73 4.37
N CYS A 335 2.22 -2.74 4.94
CA CYS A 335 0.77 -2.80 5.14
C CYS A 335 0.01 -3.10 3.84
N GLY A 336 0.32 -2.40 2.76
CA GLY A 336 -0.35 -2.59 1.49
C GLY A 336 -0.02 -3.93 0.84
N GLN A 337 1.21 -4.35 0.92
CA GLN A 337 1.67 -5.59 0.30
C GLN A 337 1.04 -6.82 0.95
N VAL A 338 1.04 -6.90 2.29
CA VAL A 338 0.41 -8.03 3.00
C VAL A 338 -1.12 -8.01 2.88
N SER A 339 -1.74 -6.81 2.84
CA SER A 339 -3.18 -6.69 2.59
C SER A 339 -3.58 -7.18 1.19
N LEU A 340 -2.79 -6.89 0.16
CA LEU A 340 -3.04 -7.41 -1.19
C LEU A 340 -2.83 -8.91 -1.29
N LEU A 341 -1.85 -9.49 -0.57
CA LEU A 341 -1.69 -10.94 -0.47
C LEU A 341 -2.94 -11.57 0.17
N TYR A 342 -3.37 -11.04 1.32
CA TYR A 342 -4.56 -11.50 2.04
C TYR A 342 -5.81 -11.46 1.15
N ILE A 343 -6.10 -10.33 0.51
CA ILE A 343 -7.23 -10.16 -0.41
C ILE A 343 -7.17 -11.17 -1.55
N THR A 344 -5.99 -11.40 -2.12
CA THR A 344 -5.84 -12.30 -3.28
C THR A 344 -6.09 -13.75 -2.88
N LEU A 345 -5.59 -14.19 -1.73
CA LEU A 345 -5.86 -15.52 -1.16
C LEU A 345 -7.35 -15.72 -0.88
N LEU A 346 -8.03 -14.74 -0.27
CA LEU A 346 -9.46 -14.80 0.00
C LEU A 346 -10.29 -14.90 -1.28
N ARG A 347 -10.02 -14.02 -2.25
CA ARG A 347 -10.73 -14.04 -3.53
C ARG A 347 -10.56 -15.36 -4.28
N SER A 348 -9.40 -16.01 -4.15
CA SER A 348 -9.14 -17.32 -4.77
C SER A 348 -10.00 -18.46 -4.18
N LEU A 349 -10.47 -18.31 -2.95
CA LEU A 349 -11.42 -19.20 -2.28
C LEU A 349 -12.89 -18.79 -2.50
N GLY A 350 -13.15 -17.72 -3.25
CA GLY A 350 -14.50 -17.18 -3.46
C GLY A 350 -15.04 -16.37 -2.28
N ILE A 351 -14.16 -15.84 -1.43
CA ILE A 351 -14.53 -14.93 -0.35
C ILE A 351 -14.33 -13.49 -0.85
N PRO A 352 -15.41 -12.68 -0.96
CA PRO A 352 -15.30 -11.33 -1.47
C PRO A 352 -14.49 -10.45 -0.52
N ALA A 353 -13.42 -9.86 -1.04
CA ALA A 353 -12.54 -8.97 -0.30
C ALA A 353 -12.12 -7.77 -1.15
N ARG A 354 -11.87 -6.61 -0.52
CA ARG A 354 -11.44 -5.40 -1.20
C ARG A 354 -10.40 -4.64 -0.40
N TRP A 355 -9.72 -3.73 -1.08
CA TRP A 355 -8.73 -2.83 -0.56
C TRP A 355 -9.34 -1.54 -0.04
N GLU A 356 -8.85 -1.03 1.07
CA GLU A 356 -8.97 0.36 1.52
C GLU A 356 -7.61 0.92 1.87
N SER A 357 -7.40 2.22 1.64
CA SER A 357 -6.17 2.90 2.02
C SER A 357 -6.39 4.38 2.36
N GLY A 358 -5.44 4.93 3.10
CA GLY A 358 -5.45 6.31 3.54
C GLY A 358 -4.42 6.55 4.63
N TYR A 359 -4.86 6.87 5.84
CA TYR A 359 -3.96 7.15 6.96
C TYR A 359 -4.45 6.49 8.24
N MET A 360 -3.51 6.00 9.03
CA MET A 360 -3.69 5.85 10.47
C MET A 360 -3.36 7.18 11.15
N LEU A 361 -4.13 7.52 12.15
CA LEU A 361 -3.98 8.75 12.93
C LEU A 361 -3.51 8.41 14.34
N ASP A 362 -2.79 9.32 14.95
CA ASP A 362 -2.57 9.37 16.40
C ASP A 362 -2.86 10.81 16.89
N GLU A 363 -2.60 11.11 18.16
CA GLU A 363 -2.92 12.41 18.73
C GLU A 363 -2.25 13.61 18.02
N THR A 364 -1.15 13.36 17.30
CA THR A 364 -0.25 14.40 16.77
C THR A 364 0.18 14.21 15.33
N SER A 365 -0.08 13.03 14.77
CA SER A 365 0.43 12.67 13.43
C SER A 365 -0.56 11.87 12.60
N ALA A 366 -0.25 11.76 11.31
CA ALA A 366 -0.95 10.93 10.36
C ALA A 366 0.10 10.15 9.54
N GLY A 367 0.04 8.82 9.63
CA GLY A 367 0.90 7.91 8.87
C GLY A 367 0.13 7.22 7.76
N MET A 368 0.70 7.11 6.56
CA MET A 368 0.10 6.32 5.48
C MET A 368 -0.16 4.89 5.92
N HIS A 369 -1.34 4.36 5.60
CA HIS A 369 -1.72 3.03 6.00
C HIS A 369 -2.76 2.41 5.07
N ASP A 370 -2.68 1.07 4.96
CA ASP A 370 -3.50 0.26 4.06
C ASP A 370 -4.08 -0.92 4.83
N TRP A 371 -5.31 -1.29 4.48
CA TRP A 371 -6.02 -2.42 5.08
C TRP A 371 -7.00 -3.07 4.10
N ALA A 372 -7.68 -4.10 4.55
CA ALA A 372 -8.66 -4.83 3.77
C ALA A 372 -10.05 -4.73 4.38
N GLU A 373 -11.05 -5.08 3.58
CA GLU A 373 -12.40 -5.39 4.03
C GLU A 373 -12.82 -6.73 3.42
N VAL A 374 -13.49 -7.55 4.24
CA VAL A 374 -14.09 -8.83 3.82
C VAL A 374 -15.60 -8.72 3.90
N TYR A 375 -16.29 -9.12 2.84
CA TYR A 375 -17.74 -9.10 2.81
C TYR A 375 -18.33 -10.43 3.31
N TYR A 376 -19.24 -10.33 4.25
CA TYR A 376 -20.07 -11.46 4.67
C TYR A 376 -21.53 -11.17 4.36
N GLU A 377 -22.17 -12.08 3.59
CA GLU A 377 -23.58 -11.94 3.22
C GLU A 377 -24.44 -11.87 4.49
N GLY A 378 -25.37 -10.91 4.54
CA GLY A 378 -26.21 -10.64 5.71
C GLY A 378 -25.61 -9.73 6.79
N ILE A 379 -24.30 -9.38 6.68
CA ILE A 379 -23.61 -8.46 7.58
C ILE A 379 -23.11 -7.23 6.83
N GLY A 380 -22.46 -7.41 5.68
CA GLY A 380 -21.82 -6.34 4.92
C GLY A 380 -20.30 -6.44 4.95
N TRP A 381 -19.63 -5.30 4.80
CA TRP A 381 -18.17 -5.20 4.81
C TRP A 381 -17.62 -5.15 6.23
N VAL A 382 -16.74 -6.08 6.56
CA VAL A 382 -16.04 -6.21 7.83
C VAL A 382 -14.59 -5.83 7.62
N PRO A 383 -14.07 -4.81 8.33
CA PRO A 383 -12.69 -4.37 8.15
C PRO A 383 -11.69 -5.35 8.75
N VAL A 384 -10.51 -5.41 8.13
CA VAL A 384 -9.39 -6.29 8.53
C VAL A 384 -8.09 -5.53 8.37
N ASP A 385 -7.33 -5.35 9.43
CA ASP A 385 -5.99 -4.77 9.33
C ASP A 385 -4.91 -5.85 9.41
N MET A 386 -4.45 -6.27 8.24
CA MET A 386 -3.50 -7.37 8.12
C MET A 386 -2.13 -7.05 8.71
N SER A 387 -1.71 -5.80 8.67
CA SER A 387 -0.37 -5.41 9.08
C SER A 387 -0.23 -5.06 10.57
N PHE A 388 -1.35 -4.90 11.27
CA PHE A 388 -1.32 -4.75 12.72
C PHE A 388 -1.19 -6.09 13.44
N GLY A 389 -1.61 -7.17 12.76
CA GLY A 389 -1.41 -8.53 13.23
C GLY A 389 -2.20 -8.88 14.50
N LEU A 390 -1.82 -9.96 15.13
CA LEU A 390 -2.33 -10.39 16.42
C LEU A 390 -1.70 -9.54 17.53
N LEU A 391 -2.52 -8.98 18.40
CA LEU A 391 -2.04 -8.23 19.58
C LEU A 391 -1.68 -9.18 20.73
N GLU A 392 -0.62 -9.97 20.57
CA GLU A 392 -0.18 -10.98 21.55
C GLU A 392 0.16 -10.41 22.93
N VAL A 393 0.26 -9.09 23.07
CA VAL A 393 0.44 -8.39 24.37
C VAL A 393 -0.84 -8.38 25.22
N ALA A 394 -2.00 -8.61 24.59
CA ALA A 394 -3.30 -8.64 25.26
C ALA A 394 -3.60 -10.02 25.82
N SER A 395 -4.16 -10.07 27.04
CA SER A 395 -4.64 -11.30 27.65
C SER A 395 -6.07 -11.69 27.27
N ASP A 396 -6.86 -10.73 26.77
CA ASP A 396 -8.20 -10.97 26.24
C ASP A 396 -8.09 -11.36 24.75
N GLU A 397 -8.58 -12.54 24.41
CA GLU A 397 -8.58 -13.07 23.05
C GLU A 397 -9.29 -12.13 22.05
N LYS A 398 -10.35 -11.44 22.46
CA LYS A 398 -11.06 -10.49 21.60
C LYS A 398 -10.21 -9.26 21.26
N VAL A 399 -9.37 -8.83 22.18
CA VAL A 399 -8.42 -7.74 21.97
C VAL A 399 -7.25 -8.24 21.12
N CYS A 400 -6.74 -9.43 21.39
CA CYS A 400 -5.69 -10.05 20.58
C CYS A 400 -6.12 -10.17 19.11
N ASP A 401 -7.34 -10.62 18.86
CA ASP A 401 -7.91 -10.89 17.53
C ASP A 401 -8.61 -9.68 16.88
N PHE A 402 -8.58 -8.52 17.53
CA PHE A 402 -9.40 -7.36 17.12
C PHE A 402 -9.28 -7.02 15.64
N TYR A 403 -8.06 -6.95 15.11
CA TYR A 403 -7.81 -6.55 13.72
C TYR A 403 -8.19 -7.59 12.67
N LYS A 404 -8.64 -8.78 13.05
CA LYS A 404 -9.28 -9.75 12.14
C LYS A 404 -10.69 -9.31 11.70
N THR A 405 -11.38 -8.51 12.53
CA THR A 405 -12.80 -8.15 12.31
C THR A 405 -13.14 -6.74 12.76
N GLY A 406 -12.14 -5.91 12.98
CA GLY A 406 -12.31 -4.56 13.51
C GLY A 406 -11.25 -3.56 13.06
N LEU A 407 -11.63 -2.30 13.13
CA LEU A 407 -10.75 -1.13 13.04
C LEU A 407 -11.15 -0.10 14.10
N ASP A 408 -10.14 0.52 14.68
CA ASP A 408 -10.33 1.67 15.55
C ASP A 408 -10.78 2.91 14.75
N GLU A 409 -11.19 3.96 15.45
CA GLU A 409 -11.65 5.23 14.89
C GLU A 409 -10.53 6.13 14.34
N TYR A 410 -9.28 5.80 14.61
CA TYR A 410 -8.12 6.58 14.21
C TYR A 410 -7.72 6.32 12.74
N ARG A 411 -8.69 6.44 11.83
CA ARG A 411 -8.52 6.15 10.41
C ARG A 411 -9.08 7.26 9.52
N PHE A 412 -8.37 7.49 8.44
CA PHE A 412 -8.83 8.26 7.29
C PHE A 412 -8.73 7.37 6.05
N ALA A 413 -9.82 7.18 5.34
CA ALA A 413 -9.85 6.46 4.08
C ALA A 413 -10.09 7.42 2.91
N SER A 414 -9.17 7.40 1.93
CA SER A 414 -9.29 8.13 0.66
C SER A 414 -9.59 7.22 -0.53
N ASN A 415 -9.37 5.91 -0.38
CA ASN A 415 -9.48 4.92 -1.45
C ASN A 415 -10.26 3.70 -1.00
N LYS A 416 -11.03 3.11 -1.93
CA LYS A 416 -11.73 1.83 -1.74
C LYS A 416 -11.53 0.88 -2.93
N GLY A 417 -10.31 0.75 -3.37
CA GLY A 417 -9.87 -0.08 -4.48
C GLY A 417 -8.51 0.37 -4.97
N VAL A 418 -7.93 -0.39 -5.87
CA VAL A 418 -6.60 -0.16 -6.44
C VAL A 418 -6.70 0.46 -7.83
N ASN A 419 -5.70 1.25 -8.20
CA ASN A 419 -5.51 1.76 -9.56
C ASN A 419 -6.72 2.52 -10.17
N GLY A 420 -7.41 3.33 -9.38
CA GLY A 420 -8.54 4.14 -9.86
C GLY A 420 -8.11 5.36 -10.68
N LYS A 421 -8.97 5.79 -11.61
CA LYS A 421 -8.79 7.06 -12.32
C LYS A 421 -9.02 8.25 -11.40
N LEU A 422 -8.25 9.32 -11.61
CA LEU A 422 -8.44 10.61 -10.95
C LEU A 422 -9.43 11.47 -11.74
N TYR A 423 -10.06 12.41 -11.07
CA TYR A 423 -10.95 13.38 -11.71
C TYR A 423 -10.58 14.83 -11.32
N PRO A 424 -10.37 15.74 -12.29
CA PRO A 424 -10.24 15.51 -13.74
C PRO A 424 -9.16 14.48 -14.08
N GLU A 425 -9.26 13.82 -15.26
CA GLU A 425 -8.35 12.75 -15.62
C GLU A 425 -6.92 13.28 -15.79
N LYS A 426 -5.97 12.59 -15.14
CA LYS A 426 -4.54 12.85 -15.24
C LYS A 426 -4.03 12.42 -16.62
N GLN A 427 -3.18 13.23 -17.23
CA GLN A 427 -2.69 13.00 -18.61
C GLN A 427 -1.41 12.18 -18.66
N TYR A 428 -0.62 12.20 -17.59
CA TYR A 428 0.67 11.49 -17.50
C TYR A 428 0.60 10.36 -16.48
N VAL A 429 1.67 9.55 -16.45
CA VAL A 429 1.80 8.44 -15.52
C VAL A 429 1.60 8.89 -14.07
N ARG A 430 0.97 8.05 -13.28
CA ARG A 430 0.76 8.32 -11.87
C ARG A 430 2.03 8.05 -11.06
N SER A 431 2.22 8.84 -10.01
CA SER A 431 3.22 8.58 -8.99
C SER A 431 2.79 7.43 -8.09
N GLU A 432 1.57 7.46 -7.58
CA GLU A 432 0.96 6.38 -6.78
C GLU A 432 0.06 5.54 -7.69
N THR A 433 0.57 4.39 -8.16
CA THR A 433 -0.13 3.56 -9.14
C THR A 433 -1.14 2.60 -8.53
N VAL A 434 -1.11 2.37 -7.23
CA VAL A 434 -1.98 1.45 -6.49
C VAL A 434 -2.97 2.19 -5.63
N ASP A 435 -2.46 2.92 -4.70
CA ASP A 435 -3.15 3.78 -3.76
C ASP A 435 -3.23 5.24 -4.26
N PHE A 436 -3.70 6.11 -3.37
CA PHE A 436 -3.72 7.55 -3.57
C PHE A 436 -3.73 8.20 -2.19
N GLN A 437 -2.54 8.34 -1.61
CA GLN A 437 -2.36 8.82 -0.24
C GLN A 437 -1.65 10.17 -0.20
N LEU A 438 -0.56 10.33 -0.97
CA LEU A 438 0.22 11.57 -1.00
C LEU A 438 -0.40 12.62 -1.93
N GLY A 439 -1.08 12.17 -2.98
CA GLY A 439 -1.58 12.99 -4.07
C GLY A 439 -0.74 12.89 -5.34
N GLU A 440 -1.18 13.59 -6.37
CA GLU A 440 -0.54 13.59 -7.69
C GLU A 440 -0.33 15.00 -8.18
N VAL A 441 0.78 15.23 -8.87
CA VAL A 441 1.11 16.51 -9.48
C VAL A 441 1.57 16.30 -10.91
N GLU A 442 1.10 17.14 -11.83
CA GLU A 442 1.58 17.17 -13.22
C GLU A 442 1.55 18.57 -13.81
N TRP A 443 2.22 18.76 -14.94
CA TRP A 443 2.12 19.90 -15.81
C TRP A 443 2.21 19.43 -17.27
N LYS A 444 2.11 20.34 -18.25
CA LYS A 444 2.12 19.93 -19.68
C LYS A 444 3.41 19.22 -20.14
N GLY A 445 4.49 19.33 -19.38
CA GLY A 445 5.76 18.65 -19.66
C GLY A 445 5.86 17.24 -19.10
N GLY A 446 4.97 16.82 -18.20
CA GLY A 446 4.98 15.49 -17.62
C GLY A 446 4.50 15.40 -16.18
N ASN A 447 4.63 14.21 -15.61
CA ASN A 447 4.39 13.96 -14.19
C ASN A 447 5.51 14.57 -13.33
N LEU A 448 5.14 15.05 -12.14
CA LEU A 448 6.07 15.46 -11.09
C LEU A 448 6.02 14.43 -9.95
N PHE A 449 7.20 13.98 -9.49
CA PHE A 449 7.29 12.92 -8.48
C PHE A 449 7.48 13.50 -7.09
N TYR A 450 6.75 12.97 -6.10
CA TYR A 450 6.90 13.35 -4.69
C TYR A 450 8.32 13.11 -4.18
N TYR A 451 8.73 13.93 -3.22
CA TYR A 451 10.08 14.00 -2.63
C TYR A 451 11.23 14.34 -3.61
N LYS A 452 10.96 14.40 -4.90
CA LYS A 452 11.90 14.85 -5.94
C LYS A 452 11.54 16.23 -6.45
N ASP A 453 10.33 16.38 -6.98
CA ASP A 453 9.87 17.58 -7.67
C ASP A 453 8.90 18.39 -6.78
N TRP A 454 8.30 17.77 -5.80
CA TRP A 454 7.38 18.35 -4.83
C TRP A 454 7.37 17.58 -3.52
N THR A 455 6.90 18.24 -2.44
CA THR A 455 6.83 17.70 -1.09
C THR A 455 5.37 17.61 -0.62
N PRO A 456 4.83 16.39 -0.33
CA PRO A 456 3.54 16.22 0.32
C PRO A 456 3.64 16.45 1.83
N LYS A 457 2.55 16.94 2.42
CA LYS A 457 2.39 17.00 3.87
C LYS A 457 0.94 16.78 4.27
N VAL A 458 0.73 16.00 5.33
CA VAL A 458 -0.57 15.79 5.99
C VAL A 458 -0.45 16.21 7.43
N GLU A 459 -1.43 16.96 7.93
CA GLU A 459 -1.47 17.46 9.30
C GLU A 459 -2.83 17.13 9.91
N LEU A 460 -2.83 16.47 11.07
CA LEU A 460 -4.01 16.35 11.91
C LEU A 460 -4.26 17.68 12.62
N ILE A 461 -5.37 18.33 12.30
CA ILE A 461 -5.75 19.63 12.88
C ILE A 461 -6.61 19.42 14.12
N LYS A 462 -7.52 18.41 14.06
CA LYS A 462 -8.49 18.18 15.12
C LYS A 462 -9.00 16.74 15.10
N PHE A 463 -9.20 16.18 16.31
CA PHE A 463 -9.87 14.91 16.55
C PHE A 463 -10.77 15.07 17.80
N GLU A 464 -12.10 14.88 17.66
CA GLU A 464 -13.11 15.10 18.75
C GLU A 464 -14.19 14.04 18.77
#